data_cb35286f233282c475efdb75a4232d4e
#
_entry.id   cb35286f233282c475efdb75a4232d4e
#
_cell.length_a   1.000
_cell.length_b   1.000
_cell.length_c   1.000
_cell.angle_alpha   90.00
_cell.angle_beta   90.00
_cell.angle_gamma   90.00
#
_symmetry.space_group_name_H-M   'P 1'
#
loop_
_entity.id
_entity.type
_entity.pdbx_description
1 polymer ?
#
loop_
_entity_poly.entity_id
_entity_poly.type
_entity_poly.pdbx_seq_one_letter_code
_entity_poly.pdbx_strand_id
1 'polypeptide(L)'
;MNGLRKKCENSVSFWYGCQSALLLVAALWLSPAYPAVAQQPGGDAEVHTGTASGLDVDTRLRNLLADHQFIRIEQELAHLPAGDAQFYRGLLANRANNAQSSIELLEPLLDKVVASGDTEREKLIRRALGEDYLRLGDWSKAAAAYEALQTRLGSKLTPDEQDELEMPLKFLPLAKDNPHMSVEPCDAFQMQVEKNPLGLIDIPVFVDAMPHSLMLDPTTPFNLLARSLAKEVGLKVSEQAVTIHTLTGKPIQVHMAIVPRFTIAGRLTLRDMTVFVFEDADYYFPVNHYQVQGVLGYPAVSALGSLTITSDSTITVRPVKRLDLDAKDDRLTTGARFFLDGDMVLVALGKAREPGDPLEGASHPGDERMYVMDAGSQQTYLTSRYYGEHAGDFSKQKLEMFTIPGPLNLPPQPAYLAETVPIVVGKTTVHVHYVEVLTQPVGAAALDDVYGVLGIDALDQLSAYTFDYRTMQFGVKPE
;
A
#
# COMPACT_ATOMS: atom_id res chain seq x y z
N MET A 1 1.21 -33.73 -50.10
CA MET A 1 0.63 -32.83 -51.11
C MET A 1 0.20 -31.60 -50.32
N ASN A 2 1.01 -30.58 -50.38
CA ASN A 2 0.78 -29.21 -50.89
C ASN A 2 -0.49 -28.59 -50.33
N GLY A 3 -0.49 -27.56 -49.63
CA GLY A 3 0.28 -26.33 -49.49
C GLY A 3 -0.71 -25.24 -49.16
N LEU A 4 -0.38 -24.33 -48.34
CA LEU A 4 -0.45 -22.89 -48.61
C LEU A 4 -0.33 -22.07 -47.29
N ARG A 5 0.86 -21.56 -47.09
CA ARG A 5 1.10 -20.36 -46.31
C ARG A 5 0.40 -19.17 -47.00
N LYS A 6 -0.30 -18.33 -46.27
CA LYS A 6 -0.46 -16.93 -46.64
C LYS A 6 -0.32 -16.01 -45.42
N LYS A 7 0.70 -15.18 -45.52
CA LYS A 7 0.93 -13.91 -44.87
C LYS A 7 -0.32 -13.02 -44.91
N CYS A 8 -0.55 -12.29 -43.84
CA CYS A 8 -1.15 -10.97 -43.91
C CYS A 8 -0.26 -10.00 -43.16
N GLU A 9 0.54 -9.29 -43.91
CA GLU A 9 1.10 -7.97 -43.56
C GLU A 9 0.07 -6.89 -43.95
N ASN A 10 0.15 -5.79 -43.17
CA ASN A 10 -0.29 -4.43 -43.50
C ASN A 10 -1.79 -4.09 -43.43
N SER A 11 -2.11 -3.18 -42.50
CA SER A 11 -2.31 -1.80 -42.92
C SER A 11 -2.49 -0.84 -41.75
N VAL A 12 -1.48 0.01 -41.58
CA VAL A 12 -1.56 1.33 -40.96
C VAL A 12 -2.26 2.23 -41.98
N SER A 13 -3.20 3.06 -41.55
CA SER A 13 -3.26 4.49 -41.83
C SER A 13 -4.68 5.06 -41.95
N PHE A 14 -4.75 6.28 -41.43
CA PHE A 14 -5.64 7.38 -41.74
C PHE A 14 -7.02 7.44 -41.05
N TRP A 15 -7.12 8.40 -40.13
CA TRP A 15 -7.99 9.57 -40.34
C TRP A 15 -7.54 10.76 -39.49
N TYR A 16 -6.95 11.73 -40.19
CA TYR A 16 -6.82 13.13 -39.74
C TYR A 16 -8.04 13.89 -40.19
N GLY A 17 -8.51 14.81 -39.35
CA GLY A 17 -9.19 15.99 -39.84
C GLY A 17 -10.51 16.32 -39.18
N CYS A 18 -10.52 17.24 -38.24
CA CYS A 18 -11.29 18.49 -38.38
C CYS A 18 -10.89 19.50 -37.28
N GLN A 19 -10.42 20.63 -37.79
CA GLN A 19 -10.11 21.86 -37.03
C GLN A 19 -11.43 22.58 -36.65
N SER A 20 -11.36 23.27 -35.53
CA SER A 20 -11.77 24.68 -35.30
C SER A 20 -12.25 24.85 -33.87
N ALA A 21 -11.79 25.71 -33.08
CA ALA A 21 -11.54 27.07 -32.96
C ALA A 21 -11.34 27.43 -31.46
N LEU A 22 -10.27 28.10 -31.22
CA LEU A 22 -9.95 29.13 -30.22
C LEU A 22 -11.04 29.52 -29.21
N LEU A 23 -10.67 29.47 -27.92
CA LEU A 23 -10.76 30.62 -27.00
C LEU A 23 -9.71 30.51 -25.90
N LEU A 24 -8.68 31.37 -26.02
CA LEU A 24 -7.70 31.68 -24.99
C LEU A 24 -8.41 32.36 -23.80
N VAL A 25 -8.30 31.76 -22.60
CA VAL A 25 -8.37 32.54 -21.37
C VAL A 25 -7.10 32.16 -20.57
N ALA A 26 -6.14 33.08 -20.63
CA ALA A 26 -4.95 33.05 -19.78
C ALA A 26 -5.35 33.47 -18.38
N ALA A 27 -5.38 32.52 -17.45
CA ALA A 27 -5.35 32.80 -16.03
C ALA A 27 -3.93 32.53 -15.53
N LEU A 28 -3.18 33.60 -15.33
CA LEU A 28 -1.92 33.63 -14.63
C LEU A 28 -2.16 33.26 -13.15
N TRP A 29 -1.80 32.06 -12.76
CA TRP A 29 -1.59 31.73 -11.35
C TRP A 29 -0.08 31.77 -11.09
N LEU A 30 0.33 32.80 -10.37
CA LEU A 30 1.64 32.94 -9.77
C LEU A 30 1.75 31.92 -8.63
N SER A 31 2.45 30.82 -8.87
CA SER A 31 2.91 29.95 -7.80
C SER A 31 4.09 30.62 -7.09
N PRO A 32 4.14 30.65 -5.75
CA PRO A 32 5.33 31.09 -5.06
C PRO A 32 6.47 30.09 -5.25
N ALA A 33 7.56 30.56 -5.82
CA ALA A 33 8.80 29.81 -5.94
C ALA A 33 9.38 29.54 -4.54
N TYR A 34 9.47 28.30 -4.14
CA TYR A 34 10.29 27.88 -3.01
C TYR A 34 11.78 28.05 -3.38
N PRO A 35 12.61 28.61 -2.48
CA PRO A 35 14.03 28.73 -2.76
C PRO A 35 14.70 27.36 -2.74
N ALA A 36 15.36 27.03 -3.83
CA ALA A 36 16.24 25.86 -3.90
C ALA A 36 17.35 25.99 -2.84
N VAL A 37 17.40 25.08 -1.90
CA VAL A 37 18.52 24.94 -0.97
C VAL A 37 19.69 24.32 -1.77
N ALA A 38 20.70 25.14 -2.00
CA ALA A 38 21.94 24.69 -2.63
C ALA A 38 22.64 23.67 -1.73
N GLN A 39 22.78 22.43 -2.20
CA GLN A 39 23.65 21.43 -1.60
C GLN A 39 25.10 21.85 -1.76
N GLN A 40 25.81 22.03 -0.67
CA GLN A 40 27.27 22.15 -0.67
C GLN A 40 27.91 20.75 -0.82
N PRO A 41 29.01 20.62 -1.59
CA PRO A 41 29.69 19.35 -1.75
C PRO A 41 30.47 18.97 -0.50
N GLY A 42 30.51 17.65 -0.25
CA GLY A 42 31.00 16.98 0.93
C GLY A 42 32.36 17.43 1.46
N GLY A 43 32.36 17.64 2.77
CA GLY A 43 33.55 17.64 3.59
C GLY A 43 33.64 16.32 4.34
N ASP A 44 34.85 15.78 4.40
CA ASP A 44 35.18 14.54 5.11
C ASP A 44 34.66 14.56 6.55
N ALA A 45 33.82 13.63 6.90
CA ALA A 45 33.28 13.48 8.25
C ALA A 45 34.35 12.78 9.10
N GLU A 46 35.05 13.55 9.93
CA GLU A 46 35.77 13.04 11.08
C GLU A 46 34.80 12.32 12.03
N VAL A 47 35.13 11.07 12.35
CA VAL A 47 34.41 10.26 13.34
C VAL A 47 34.63 10.87 14.72
N HIS A 48 33.75 11.76 15.14
CA HIS A 48 33.67 12.20 16.52
C HIS A 48 32.89 11.15 17.35
N THR A 49 33.60 10.38 18.15
CA THR A 49 33.04 9.59 19.25
C THR A 49 32.66 10.53 20.40
N GLY A 50 31.56 11.28 20.22
CA GLY A 50 30.92 12.05 21.27
C GLY A 50 29.57 11.43 21.59
N THR A 51 29.22 11.32 22.86
CA THR A 51 27.89 10.94 23.34
C THR A 51 26.87 11.90 22.72
N ALA A 52 26.14 11.43 21.72
CA ALA A 52 25.05 12.18 21.09
C ALA A 52 24.06 12.63 22.17
N SER A 53 23.71 13.91 22.22
CA SER A 53 22.70 14.41 23.16
C SER A 53 21.34 13.75 22.85
N GLY A 54 20.49 13.52 23.84
CA GLY A 54 19.18 12.89 23.65
C GLY A 54 18.30 13.63 22.62
N LEU A 55 18.50 14.94 22.42
CA LEU A 55 17.86 15.75 21.39
C LEU A 55 18.28 15.38 19.98
N ASP A 56 19.54 14.99 19.78
CA ASP A 56 20.06 14.56 18.48
C ASP A 56 19.47 13.19 18.07
N VAL A 57 19.36 12.27 19.02
CA VAL A 57 18.74 10.95 18.80
C VAL A 57 17.28 11.06 18.42
N ASP A 58 16.49 11.88 19.14
CA ASP A 58 15.06 12.03 18.84
C ASP A 58 14.85 12.67 17.45
N THR A 59 15.61 13.69 17.11
CA THR A 59 15.54 14.33 15.78
C THR A 59 15.87 13.33 14.67
N ARG A 60 16.91 12.51 14.85
CA ARG A 60 17.29 11.49 13.90
C ARG A 60 16.21 10.43 13.73
N LEU A 61 15.63 9.93 14.82
CA LEU A 61 14.55 8.94 14.77
C LEU A 61 13.28 9.50 14.11
N ARG A 62 12.95 10.77 14.34
CA ARG A 62 11.84 11.45 13.64
C ARG A 62 12.09 11.52 12.13
N ASN A 63 13.28 11.90 11.72
CA ASN A 63 13.63 11.95 10.30
C ASN A 63 13.56 10.55 9.66
N LEU A 64 14.07 9.52 10.34
CA LEU A 64 13.96 8.15 9.86
C LEU A 64 12.50 7.68 9.76
N LEU A 65 11.64 8.12 10.69
CA LEU A 65 10.21 7.81 10.66
C LEU A 65 9.52 8.49 9.47
N ALA A 66 9.80 9.76 9.24
CA ALA A 66 9.29 10.51 8.10
C ALA A 66 9.77 9.92 6.75
N ASP A 67 10.98 9.40 6.71
CA ASP A 67 11.55 8.72 5.53
C ASP A 67 11.17 7.23 5.41
N HIS A 68 10.24 6.74 6.21
CA HIS A 68 9.81 5.33 6.27
C HIS A 68 10.95 4.33 6.51
N GLN A 69 12.05 4.75 7.16
CA GLN A 69 13.23 3.91 7.41
C GLN A 69 13.02 3.03 8.65
N PHE A 70 11.94 2.24 8.68
CA PHE A 70 11.50 1.49 9.86
C PHE A 70 12.55 0.48 10.36
N ILE A 71 13.25 -0.19 9.44
CA ILE A 71 14.30 -1.16 9.80
C ILE A 71 15.50 -0.45 10.46
N ARG A 72 15.87 0.75 9.97
CA ARG A 72 16.94 1.54 10.60
C ARG A 72 16.54 2.04 11.99
N ILE A 73 15.28 2.43 12.18
CA ILE A 73 14.77 2.80 13.50
C ILE A 73 14.92 1.61 14.45
N GLU A 74 14.54 0.39 14.07
CA GLU A 74 14.70 -0.79 14.92
C GLU A 74 16.16 -1.02 15.33
N GLN A 75 17.09 -0.86 14.41
CA GLN A 75 18.53 -1.00 14.69
C GLN A 75 19.01 0.03 15.71
N GLU A 76 18.64 1.29 15.55
CA GLU A 76 19.00 2.34 16.51
C GLU A 76 18.37 2.12 17.88
N LEU A 77 17.09 1.71 17.92
CA LEU A 77 16.38 1.43 19.17
C LEU A 77 16.98 0.25 19.97
N ALA A 78 17.70 -0.68 19.31
CA ALA A 78 18.39 -1.77 19.99
C ALA A 78 19.48 -1.27 20.95
N HIS A 79 20.00 -0.07 20.74
CA HIS A 79 21.07 0.55 21.53
C HIS A 79 20.58 1.58 22.54
N LEU A 80 19.27 1.87 22.59
CA LEU A 80 18.69 2.87 23.47
C LEU A 80 18.05 2.26 24.72
N PRO A 81 18.06 3.00 25.87
CA PRO A 81 17.31 2.60 27.05
C PRO A 81 15.82 2.38 26.76
N ALA A 82 15.21 1.44 27.45
CA ALA A 82 13.82 1.03 27.17
C ALA A 82 12.83 2.20 27.25
N GLY A 83 12.99 3.12 28.21
CA GLY A 83 12.12 4.28 28.41
C GLY A 83 12.19 5.29 27.24
N ASP A 84 13.41 5.57 26.78
CA ASP A 84 13.64 6.54 25.68
C ASP A 84 13.17 5.97 24.34
N ALA A 85 13.21 4.65 24.19
CA ALA A 85 12.82 3.94 22.99
C ALA A 85 11.31 3.60 22.93
N GLN A 86 10.55 3.73 24.04
CA GLN A 86 9.18 3.22 24.16
C GLN A 86 8.24 3.79 23.10
N PHE A 87 8.31 5.10 22.85
CA PHE A 87 7.47 5.78 21.85
C PHE A 87 7.69 5.21 20.44
N TYR A 88 8.94 5.16 19.99
CA TYR A 88 9.25 4.66 18.65
C TYR A 88 9.01 3.14 18.53
N ARG A 89 9.23 2.36 19.59
CA ARG A 89 8.86 0.93 19.59
C ARG A 89 7.35 0.74 19.44
N GLY A 90 6.55 1.61 20.08
CA GLY A 90 5.09 1.59 19.91
C GLY A 90 4.67 1.89 18.47
N LEU A 91 5.24 2.93 17.86
CA LEU A 91 4.96 3.25 16.46
C LEU A 91 5.38 2.13 15.51
N LEU A 92 6.57 1.53 15.72
CA LEU A 92 7.00 0.40 14.91
C LEU A 92 6.12 -0.84 15.08
N ALA A 93 5.61 -1.09 16.29
CA ALA A 93 4.65 -2.16 16.52
C ALA A 93 3.35 -1.93 15.75
N ASN A 94 2.86 -0.68 15.71
CA ASN A 94 1.72 -0.29 14.87
C ASN A 94 2.01 -0.58 13.38
N ARG A 95 3.16 -0.11 12.86
CA ARG A 95 3.57 -0.33 11.46
C ARG A 95 3.76 -1.82 11.12
N ALA A 96 4.21 -2.63 12.07
CA ALA A 96 4.36 -4.08 11.91
C ALA A 96 3.06 -4.87 12.15
N ASN A 97 1.91 -4.19 12.19
CA ASN A 97 0.59 -4.80 12.44
C ASN A 97 0.49 -5.54 13.80
N ASN A 98 1.29 -5.15 14.77
CA ASN A 98 1.21 -5.68 16.14
C ASN A 98 0.45 -4.70 17.03
N ALA A 99 -0.86 -4.57 16.77
CA ALA A 99 -1.73 -3.59 17.40
C ALA A 99 -1.73 -3.71 18.94
N GLN A 100 -1.74 -4.93 19.47
CA GLN A 100 -1.73 -5.14 20.93
C GLN A 100 -0.46 -4.58 21.57
N SER A 101 0.72 -4.90 21.05
CA SER A 101 1.99 -4.37 21.56
C SER A 101 2.10 -2.86 21.37
N SER A 102 1.58 -2.32 20.28
CA SER A 102 1.55 -0.87 20.04
C SER A 102 0.75 -0.16 21.12
N ILE A 103 -0.48 -0.62 21.40
CA ILE A 103 -1.35 -0.05 22.44
C ILE A 103 -0.66 -0.12 23.81
N GLU A 104 -0.10 -1.28 24.18
CA GLU A 104 0.60 -1.45 25.46
C GLU A 104 1.78 -0.47 25.65
N LEU A 105 2.43 -0.08 24.54
CA LEU A 105 3.55 0.85 24.57
C LEU A 105 3.12 2.32 24.50
N LEU A 106 2.10 2.66 23.69
CA LEU A 106 1.73 4.04 23.39
C LEU A 106 0.69 4.62 24.35
N GLU A 107 -0.33 3.84 24.75
CA GLU A 107 -1.40 4.34 25.62
C GLU A 107 -0.89 4.90 26.94
N PRO A 108 0.07 4.25 27.65
CA PRO A 108 0.63 4.78 28.91
C PRO A 108 1.45 6.06 28.73
N LEU A 109 1.88 6.42 27.51
CA LEU A 109 2.65 7.63 27.24
C LEU A 109 1.74 8.84 27.01
N LEU A 110 0.48 8.63 26.64
CA LEU A 110 -0.41 9.70 26.15
C LEU A 110 -0.58 10.82 27.16
N ASP A 111 -0.85 10.50 28.44
CA ASP A 111 -1.05 11.53 29.48
C ASP A 111 0.20 12.38 29.70
N LYS A 112 1.38 11.77 29.66
CA LYS A 112 2.66 12.47 29.81
C LYS A 112 2.93 13.39 28.63
N VAL A 113 2.64 12.93 27.42
CA VAL A 113 2.83 13.68 26.16
C VAL A 113 1.87 14.86 26.12
N VAL A 114 0.61 14.66 26.50
CA VAL A 114 -0.39 15.74 26.62
C VAL A 114 0.05 16.78 27.64
N ALA A 115 0.53 16.36 28.82
CA ALA A 115 0.98 17.26 29.87
C ALA A 115 2.24 18.06 29.50
N SER A 116 3.12 17.49 28.67
CA SER A 116 4.32 18.18 28.16
C SER A 116 4.04 19.18 27.06
N GLY A 117 2.86 19.08 26.40
CA GLY A 117 2.50 19.90 25.25
C GLY A 117 3.21 19.51 23.94
N ASP A 118 3.80 18.30 23.88
CA ASP A 118 4.41 17.76 22.65
C ASP A 118 3.32 17.32 21.68
N THR A 119 2.85 18.27 20.87
CA THR A 119 1.72 18.06 19.95
C THR A 119 2.03 17.09 18.82
N GLU A 120 3.30 16.98 18.38
CA GLU A 120 3.67 16.05 17.33
C GLU A 120 3.62 14.60 17.83
N ARG A 121 4.15 14.34 19.03
CA ARG A 121 4.01 13.00 19.62
C ARG A 121 2.55 12.67 19.96
N GLU A 122 1.78 13.64 20.50
CA GLU A 122 0.35 13.41 20.76
C GLU A 122 -0.40 13.02 19.49
N LYS A 123 -0.14 13.70 18.38
CA LYS A 123 -0.72 13.40 17.06
C LYS A 123 -0.42 11.98 16.62
N LEU A 124 0.86 11.61 16.60
CA LEU A 124 1.30 10.28 16.18
C LEU A 124 0.74 9.17 17.07
N ILE A 125 0.71 9.36 18.40
CA ILE A 125 0.14 8.38 19.33
C ILE A 125 -1.37 8.19 19.07
N ARG A 126 -2.14 9.27 18.99
CA ARG A 126 -3.60 9.17 18.78
C ARG A 126 -3.94 8.52 17.46
N ARG A 127 -3.19 8.84 16.40
CA ARG A 127 -3.36 8.21 15.09
C ARG A 127 -3.07 6.71 15.18
N ALA A 128 -1.92 6.31 15.70
CA ALA A 128 -1.55 4.91 15.84
C ALA A 128 -2.54 4.13 16.71
N LEU A 129 -3.00 4.68 17.84
CA LEU A 129 -4.03 4.06 18.67
C LEU A 129 -5.36 3.91 17.92
N GLY A 130 -5.77 4.92 17.14
CA GLY A 130 -6.96 4.84 16.30
C GLY A 130 -6.89 3.69 15.30
N GLU A 131 -5.78 3.57 14.59
CA GLU A 131 -5.50 2.49 13.63
C GLU A 131 -5.46 1.12 14.33
N ASP A 132 -4.80 1.01 15.48
CA ASP A 132 -4.69 -0.25 16.23
C ASP A 132 -6.05 -0.72 16.75
N TYR A 133 -6.87 0.17 17.29
CA TYR A 133 -8.23 -0.16 17.71
C TYR A 133 -9.13 -0.54 16.53
N LEU A 134 -8.96 0.10 15.36
CA LEU A 134 -9.63 -0.34 14.12
C LEU A 134 -9.27 -1.78 13.74
N ARG A 135 -7.99 -2.12 13.77
CA ARG A 135 -7.50 -3.48 13.42
C ARG A 135 -7.98 -4.53 14.43
N LEU A 136 -8.09 -4.17 15.70
CA LEU A 136 -8.65 -5.03 16.74
C LEU A 136 -10.19 -4.99 16.74
N GLY A 137 -10.79 -4.02 16.02
CA GLY A 137 -12.18 -3.73 15.90
C GLY A 137 -12.85 -3.19 17.12
N ASP A 138 -12.15 -2.59 17.98
CA ASP A 138 -12.72 -1.78 19.04
C ASP A 138 -13.15 -0.41 18.45
N TRP A 139 -14.28 -0.44 17.71
CA TRP A 139 -14.80 0.75 17.04
C TRP A 139 -14.99 1.94 17.97
N SER A 140 -15.35 1.69 19.23
CA SER A 140 -15.58 2.74 20.21
C SER A 140 -14.28 3.44 20.61
N LYS A 141 -13.21 2.69 20.86
CA LYS A 141 -11.90 3.27 21.20
C LYS A 141 -11.24 3.91 19.98
N ALA A 142 -11.39 3.32 18.80
CA ALA A 142 -10.95 3.94 17.57
C ALA A 142 -11.61 5.31 17.37
N ALA A 143 -12.94 5.41 17.50
CA ALA A 143 -13.67 6.67 17.42
C ALA A 143 -13.14 7.69 18.43
N ALA A 144 -12.99 7.29 19.70
CA ALA A 144 -12.49 8.19 20.75
C ALA A 144 -11.08 8.72 20.46
N ALA A 145 -10.18 7.89 19.88
CA ALA A 145 -8.83 8.31 19.52
C ALA A 145 -8.84 9.36 18.40
N TYR A 146 -9.60 9.13 17.32
CA TYR A 146 -9.70 10.08 16.19
C TYR A 146 -10.49 11.35 16.56
N GLU A 147 -11.58 11.25 17.32
CA GLU A 147 -12.32 12.41 17.81
C GLU A 147 -11.46 13.29 18.73
N ALA A 148 -10.65 12.67 19.60
CA ALA A 148 -9.71 13.40 20.44
C ALA A 148 -8.60 14.05 19.61
N LEU A 149 -8.08 13.41 18.56
CA LEU A 149 -7.13 13.98 17.63
C LEU A 149 -7.73 15.23 16.96
N GLN A 150 -8.92 15.13 16.38
CA GLN A 150 -9.62 16.24 15.74
C GLN A 150 -9.92 17.38 16.72
N THR A 151 -10.46 17.07 17.89
CA THR A 151 -10.90 18.10 18.85
C THR A 151 -9.74 18.87 19.45
N ARG A 152 -8.64 18.17 19.76
CA ARG A 152 -7.49 18.77 20.44
C ARG A 152 -6.48 19.38 19.50
N LEU A 153 -6.28 18.78 18.34
CA LEU A 153 -5.19 19.11 17.42
C LEU A 153 -5.65 19.48 16.00
N GLY A 154 -6.96 19.47 15.71
CA GLY A 154 -7.47 19.73 14.36
C GLY A 154 -6.98 21.02 13.71
N SER A 155 -6.80 22.09 14.48
CA SER A 155 -6.24 23.38 13.98
C SER A 155 -4.72 23.34 13.71
N LYS A 156 -4.04 22.26 14.09
CA LYS A 156 -2.60 22.06 13.90
C LYS A 156 -2.28 20.97 12.86
N LEU A 157 -3.32 20.28 12.36
CA LEU A 157 -3.19 19.31 11.31
C LEU A 157 -2.98 20.01 9.97
N THR A 158 -2.15 19.42 9.12
CA THR A 158 -2.04 19.81 7.70
C THR A 158 -3.34 19.50 6.96
N PRO A 159 -3.58 20.09 5.77
CA PRO A 159 -4.74 19.73 4.96
C PRO A 159 -4.81 18.22 4.68
N ASP A 160 -3.69 17.57 4.34
CA ASP A 160 -3.62 16.14 4.05
C ASP A 160 -3.97 15.30 5.29
N GLU A 161 -3.45 15.67 6.48
CA GLU A 161 -3.79 15.01 7.74
C GLU A 161 -5.28 15.19 8.13
N GLN A 162 -5.90 16.31 7.75
CA GLN A 162 -7.33 16.53 7.95
C GLN A 162 -8.17 15.66 7.03
N ASP A 163 -7.75 15.55 5.76
CA ASP A 163 -8.41 14.69 4.77
C ASP A 163 -8.33 13.21 5.19
N GLU A 164 -7.19 12.76 5.71
CA GLU A 164 -7.03 11.40 6.24
C GLU A 164 -7.94 11.10 7.43
N LEU A 165 -8.27 12.10 8.25
CA LEU A 165 -9.20 11.95 9.37
C LEU A 165 -10.66 11.97 8.96
N GLU A 166 -11.00 12.48 7.78
CA GLU A 166 -12.40 12.61 7.36
C GLU A 166 -13.08 11.23 7.29
N MET A 167 -12.40 10.24 6.72
CA MET A 167 -12.96 8.89 6.57
C MET A 167 -13.24 8.24 7.94
N PRO A 168 -12.29 8.07 8.87
CA PRO A 168 -12.56 7.42 10.15
C PRO A 168 -13.59 8.19 10.99
N LEU A 169 -13.60 9.53 10.98
CA LEU A 169 -14.58 10.32 11.71
C LEU A 169 -16.01 10.17 11.17
N LYS A 170 -16.18 9.93 9.87
CA LYS A 170 -17.49 9.66 9.26
C LYS A 170 -17.91 8.19 9.36
N PHE A 171 -16.95 7.28 9.20
CA PHE A 171 -17.20 5.85 9.18
C PHE A 171 -17.50 5.28 10.58
N LEU A 172 -16.70 5.62 11.58
CA LEU A 172 -16.80 4.99 12.91
C LEU A 172 -18.14 5.18 13.61
N PRO A 173 -18.82 6.34 13.53
CA PRO A 173 -20.18 6.48 14.05
C PRO A 173 -21.18 5.52 13.40
N LEU A 174 -20.96 5.15 12.12
CA LEU A 174 -21.81 4.18 11.42
C LEU A 174 -21.49 2.73 11.81
N ALA A 175 -20.23 2.46 12.17
CA ALA A 175 -19.73 1.13 12.46
C ALA A 175 -19.86 0.73 13.94
N LYS A 176 -20.04 1.68 14.87
CA LYS A 176 -19.93 1.49 16.32
C LYS A 176 -20.78 0.35 16.91
N ASP A 177 -21.96 0.10 16.33
CA ASP A 177 -22.89 -0.92 16.78
C ASP A 177 -22.82 -2.20 15.93
N ASN A 178 -21.91 -2.26 14.95
CA ASN A 178 -21.75 -3.40 14.08
C ASN A 178 -20.88 -4.47 14.75
N PRO A 179 -21.19 -5.73 14.51
CA PRO A 179 -20.33 -6.81 14.98
C PRO A 179 -18.97 -6.74 14.25
N HIS A 180 -17.98 -7.27 14.95
CA HIS A 180 -16.65 -7.46 14.37
C HIS A 180 -16.65 -8.56 13.33
N MET A 181 -15.90 -8.37 12.25
CA MET A 181 -15.57 -9.45 11.33
C MET A 181 -14.88 -10.57 12.12
N SER A 182 -15.40 -11.78 11.98
CA SER A 182 -14.81 -12.99 12.55
C SER A 182 -14.53 -14.02 11.46
N VAL A 183 -13.52 -14.86 11.71
CA VAL A 183 -13.03 -15.88 10.78
C VAL A 183 -13.41 -17.26 11.34
N GLU A 184 -14.15 -18.06 10.56
CA GLU A 184 -14.38 -19.45 10.92
C GLU A 184 -13.11 -20.28 10.71
N PRO A 185 -12.76 -21.20 11.64
CA PRO A 185 -11.57 -22.03 11.47
C PRO A 185 -11.59 -22.81 10.15
N CYS A 186 -10.49 -22.78 9.44
CA CYS A 186 -10.34 -23.46 8.16
C CYS A 186 -8.94 -24.08 8.07
N ASP A 187 -8.84 -25.25 7.44
CA ASP A 187 -7.56 -25.84 7.09
C ASP A 187 -6.95 -25.19 5.83
N ALA A 188 -5.63 -25.37 5.64
CA ALA A 188 -4.97 -24.93 4.43
C ALA A 188 -5.63 -25.53 3.19
N PHE A 189 -5.71 -24.75 2.12
CA PHE A 189 -6.33 -25.16 0.87
C PHE A 189 -5.64 -24.51 -0.33
N GLN A 190 -5.95 -25.05 -1.50
CA GLN A 190 -5.56 -24.45 -2.78
C GLN A 190 -6.80 -24.06 -3.57
N MET A 191 -6.66 -23.03 -4.38
CA MET A 191 -7.68 -22.61 -5.35
C MET A 191 -7.03 -22.24 -6.66
N GLN A 192 -7.70 -22.53 -7.75
CA GLN A 192 -7.41 -21.96 -9.06
C GLN A 192 -8.08 -20.60 -9.16
N VAL A 193 -7.38 -19.65 -9.74
CA VAL A 193 -7.87 -18.31 -9.96
C VAL A 193 -7.75 -17.94 -11.43
N GLU A 194 -8.50 -16.95 -11.84
CA GLU A 194 -8.49 -16.44 -13.20
C GLU A 194 -8.03 -14.99 -13.21
N LYS A 195 -7.44 -14.57 -14.32
CA LYS A 195 -7.18 -13.17 -14.57
C LYS A 195 -8.40 -12.55 -15.24
N ASN A 196 -8.85 -11.45 -14.70
CA ASN A 196 -9.93 -10.66 -15.27
C ASN A 196 -9.46 -9.90 -16.55
N PRO A 197 -10.35 -9.21 -17.27
CA PRO A 197 -9.98 -8.45 -18.48
C PRO A 197 -8.95 -7.33 -18.26
N LEU A 198 -8.67 -6.96 -17.02
CA LEU A 198 -7.59 -6.03 -16.66
C LEU A 198 -6.24 -6.75 -16.44
N GLY A 199 -6.19 -8.08 -16.51
CA GLY A 199 -5.01 -8.87 -16.17
C GLY A 199 -4.79 -9.08 -14.68
N LEU A 200 -5.72 -8.62 -13.82
CA LEU A 200 -5.66 -8.74 -12.37
C LEU A 200 -6.29 -10.06 -11.91
N ILE A 201 -5.91 -10.52 -10.72
CA ILE A 201 -6.39 -11.80 -10.19
C ILE A 201 -7.80 -11.64 -9.61
N ASP A 202 -8.73 -12.46 -10.07
CA ASP A 202 -10.06 -12.60 -9.48
C ASP A 202 -10.14 -13.88 -8.64
N ILE A 203 -10.67 -13.74 -7.44
CA ILE A 203 -10.88 -14.85 -6.49
C ILE A 203 -12.35 -15.27 -6.47
N PRO A 204 -12.65 -16.57 -6.60
CA PRO A 204 -14.02 -17.07 -6.48
C PRO A 204 -14.52 -16.94 -5.03
N VAL A 205 -15.67 -16.29 -4.86
CA VAL A 205 -16.27 -16.02 -3.55
C VAL A 205 -17.75 -16.35 -3.55
N PHE A 206 -18.32 -16.46 -2.35
CA PHE A 206 -19.77 -16.47 -2.16
C PHE A 206 -20.14 -15.30 -1.24
N VAL A 207 -20.96 -14.40 -1.76
CA VAL A 207 -21.55 -13.30 -1.00
C VAL A 207 -22.95 -13.71 -0.62
N ASP A 208 -23.20 -13.96 0.66
CA ASP A 208 -24.47 -14.49 1.19
C ASP A 208 -25.00 -15.69 0.37
N ALA A 209 -24.13 -16.68 0.12
CA ALA A 209 -24.39 -17.89 -0.66
C ALA A 209 -24.52 -17.74 -2.20
N MET A 210 -24.44 -16.52 -2.75
CA MET A 210 -24.42 -16.29 -4.21
C MET A 210 -22.99 -16.28 -4.72
N PRO A 211 -22.66 -17.04 -5.80
CA PRO A 211 -21.30 -17.13 -6.34
C PRO A 211 -20.93 -15.89 -7.14
N HIS A 212 -19.76 -15.34 -6.86
CA HIS A 212 -19.17 -14.18 -7.56
C HIS A 212 -17.66 -14.35 -7.69
N SER A 213 -17.02 -13.45 -8.42
CA SER A 213 -15.57 -13.31 -8.45
C SER A 213 -15.21 -11.86 -8.09
N LEU A 214 -14.30 -11.69 -7.13
CA LEU A 214 -13.83 -10.39 -6.70
C LEU A 214 -12.33 -10.25 -6.95
N MET A 215 -11.91 -9.07 -7.36
CA MET A 215 -10.52 -8.73 -7.58
C MET A 215 -9.74 -8.85 -6.27
N LEU A 216 -8.60 -9.54 -6.31
CA LEU A 216 -7.65 -9.61 -5.21
C LEU A 216 -6.76 -8.38 -5.21
N ASP A 217 -6.87 -7.58 -4.17
CA ASP A 217 -5.95 -6.48 -3.94
C ASP A 217 -5.52 -6.47 -2.46
N PRO A 218 -4.42 -7.14 -2.13
CA PRO A 218 -3.95 -7.28 -0.75
C PRO A 218 -3.52 -5.96 -0.12
N THR A 219 -3.51 -4.87 -0.87
CA THR A 219 -3.01 -3.57 -0.42
C THR A 219 -4.10 -2.53 -0.26
N THR A 220 -5.25 -2.72 -0.88
CA THR A 220 -6.41 -1.88 -0.64
C THR A 220 -6.86 -2.02 0.83
N PRO A 221 -6.95 -0.91 1.62
CA PRO A 221 -7.24 -0.97 3.05
C PRO A 221 -8.68 -1.36 3.37
N PHE A 222 -9.53 -1.50 2.36
CA PHE A 222 -10.95 -1.78 2.49
C PHE A 222 -11.38 -2.96 1.62
N ASN A 223 -12.46 -3.65 2.04
CA ASN A 223 -13.19 -4.52 1.12
C ASN A 223 -14.22 -3.66 0.38
N LEU A 224 -14.28 -3.78 -0.95
CA LEU A 224 -15.18 -2.97 -1.78
C LEU A 224 -16.16 -3.87 -2.54
N LEU A 225 -17.41 -3.43 -2.71
CA LEU A 225 -18.41 -4.07 -3.56
C LEU A 225 -19.08 -3.04 -4.45
N ALA A 226 -19.38 -3.42 -5.70
CA ALA A 226 -20.17 -2.61 -6.60
C ALA A 226 -21.62 -2.47 -6.09
N ARG A 227 -22.24 -1.33 -6.37
CA ARG A 227 -23.63 -1.05 -5.99
C ARG A 227 -24.61 -2.10 -6.55
N SER A 228 -24.39 -2.50 -7.79
CA SER A 228 -25.18 -3.54 -8.45
C SER A 228 -25.10 -4.86 -7.72
N LEU A 229 -23.89 -5.29 -7.33
CA LEU A 229 -23.69 -6.54 -6.57
C LEU A 229 -24.31 -6.46 -5.18
N ALA A 230 -24.09 -5.37 -4.43
CA ALA A 230 -24.71 -5.18 -3.12
C ALA A 230 -26.23 -5.25 -3.18
N LYS A 231 -26.84 -4.70 -4.24
CA LYS A 231 -28.29 -4.78 -4.49
C LYS A 231 -28.74 -6.20 -4.84
N GLU A 232 -27.99 -6.90 -5.70
CA GLU A 232 -28.27 -8.26 -6.15
C GLU A 232 -28.36 -9.22 -4.95
N VAL A 233 -27.38 -9.13 -4.04
CA VAL A 233 -27.35 -9.99 -2.83
C VAL A 233 -28.17 -9.41 -1.66
N GLY A 234 -28.90 -8.32 -1.88
CA GLY A 234 -29.84 -7.76 -0.91
C GLY A 234 -29.20 -7.11 0.32
N LEU A 235 -27.96 -6.59 0.22
CA LEU A 235 -27.30 -5.92 1.34
C LEU A 235 -28.00 -4.61 1.72
N LYS A 236 -28.11 -4.38 3.01
CA LYS A 236 -28.53 -3.09 3.54
C LYS A 236 -27.35 -2.12 3.51
N VAL A 237 -27.41 -1.14 2.63
CA VAL A 237 -26.38 -0.14 2.43
C VAL A 237 -26.73 1.14 3.20
N SER A 238 -25.73 1.78 3.85
CA SER A 238 -25.94 3.05 4.59
C SER A 238 -26.40 4.16 3.65
N GLU A 239 -27.22 5.08 4.14
CA GLU A 239 -27.61 6.27 3.40
C GLU A 239 -26.45 7.29 3.34
N GLN A 240 -25.68 7.38 4.41
CA GLN A 240 -24.54 8.29 4.50
C GLN A 240 -23.38 7.77 3.68
N ALA A 241 -22.82 8.64 2.83
CA ALA A 241 -21.60 8.39 2.09
C ALA A 241 -20.38 8.80 2.89
N VAL A 242 -19.27 8.11 2.62
CA VAL A 242 -17.93 8.42 3.13
C VAL A 242 -17.01 8.59 1.95
N THR A 243 -16.09 9.55 2.01
CA THR A 243 -15.06 9.73 0.98
C THR A 243 -13.87 8.83 1.29
N ILE A 244 -13.44 8.03 0.32
CA ILE A 244 -12.14 7.35 0.33
C ILE A 244 -11.30 7.90 -0.82
N HIS A 245 -9.99 7.78 -0.72
CA HIS A 245 -9.08 8.20 -1.79
C HIS A 245 -8.44 6.97 -2.44
N THR A 246 -8.32 7.01 -3.76
CA THR A 246 -7.48 6.04 -4.47
C THR A 246 -6.01 6.29 -4.16
N LEU A 247 -5.14 5.33 -4.45
CA LEU A 247 -3.68 5.50 -4.28
C LEU A 247 -3.15 6.77 -5.01
N THR A 248 -3.81 7.18 -6.09
CA THR A 248 -3.47 8.39 -6.85
C THR A 248 -4.15 9.66 -6.32
N GLY A 249 -4.75 9.62 -5.12
CA GLY A 249 -5.36 10.77 -4.45
C GLY A 249 -6.74 11.19 -4.94
N LYS A 250 -7.38 10.42 -5.86
CA LYS A 250 -8.73 10.76 -6.34
C LYS A 250 -9.81 10.34 -5.36
N PRO A 251 -10.77 11.23 -5.01
CA PRO A 251 -11.86 10.91 -4.11
C PRO A 251 -12.93 10.04 -4.78
N ILE A 252 -13.43 9.04 -4.05
CA ILE A 252 -14.58 8.20 -4.41
C ILE A 252 -15.57 8.21 -3.25
N GLN A 253 -16.85 8.38 -3.56
CA GLN A 253 -17.92 8.29 -2.57
C GLN A 253 -18.34 6.83 -2.40
N VAL A 254 -18.28 6.34 -1.18
CA VAL A 254 -18.66 4.97 -0.84
C VAL A 254 -19.65 4.94 0.29
N HIS A 255 -20.43 3.86 0.36
CA HIS A 255 -21.41 3.62 1.41
C HIS A 255 -21.04 2.35 2.17
N MET A 256 -21.35 2.30 3.46
CA MET A 256 -21.05 1.11 4.27
C MET A 256 -22.16 0.06 4.15
N ALA A 257 -21.75 -1.20 4.13
CA ALA A 257 -22.63 -2.35 4.33
C ALA A 257 -21.91 -3.45 5.13
N ILE A 258 -22.67 -4.37 5.69
CA ILE A 258 -22.17 -5.57 6.34
C ILE A 258 -22.61 -6.78 5.53
N VAL A 259 -21.66 -7.65 5.20
CA VAL A 259 -21.93 -8.96 4.60
C VAL A 259 -21.99 -9.97 5.73
N PRO A 260 -23.19 -10.53 6.06
CA PRO A 260 -23.34 -11.43 7.21
C PRO A 260 -22.51 -12.70 7.06
N ARG A 261 -22.38 -13.18 5.84
CA ARG A 261 -21.58 -14.35 5.51
C ARG A 261 -20.89 -14.18 4.17
N PHE A 262 -19.57 -14.23 4.20
CA PHE A 262 -18.70 -14.15 3.02
C PHE A 262 -17.79 -15.39 3.00
N THR A 263 -17.72 -16.10 1.88
CA THR A 263 -16.91 -17.31 1.81
C THR A 263 -15.94 -17.24 0.63
N ILE A 264 -14.67 -17.45 0.88
CA ILE A 264 -13.61 -17.45 -0.13
C ILE A 264 -13.39 -18.89 -0.59
N ALA A 265 -13.47 -19.11 -1.91
CA ALA A 265 -13.30 -20.42 -2.57
C ALA A 265 -14.17 -21.55 -1.96
N GLY A 266 -15.27 -21.21 -1.29
CA GLY A 266 -16.10 -22.18 -0.58
C GLY A 266 -15.42 -22.86 0.62
N ARG A 267 -14.31 -22.30 1.11
CA ARG A 267 -13.45 -22.86 2.17
C ARG A 267 -13.38 -21.99 3.41
N LEU A 268 -12.93 -20.76 3.26
CA LEU A 268 -12.77 -19.82 4.37
C LEU A 268 -14.02 -18.97 4.48
N THR A 269 -14.67 -18.98 5.64
CA THR A 269 -15.86 -18.14 5.91
C THR A 269 -15.49 -16.98 6.83
N LEU A 270 -15.84 -15.78 6.38
CA LEU A 270 -15.83 -14.54 7.15
C LEU A 270 -17.28 -14.20 7.55
N ARG A 271 -17.49 -13.87 8.82
CA ARG A 271 -18.77 -13.39 9.35
C ARG A 271 -18.70 -11.89 9.57
N ASP A 272 -19.81 -11.24 9.31
CA ASP A 272 -20.00 -9.82 9.59
C ASP A 272 -18.93 -8.93 8.96
N MET A 273 -18.55 -9.25 7.71
CA MET A 273 -17.52 -8.53 7.00
C MET A 273 -18.01 -7.13 6.61
N THR A 274 -17.34 -6.10 7.11
CA THR A 274 -17.58 -4.72 6.68
C THR A 274 -17.06 -4.53 5.25
N VAL A 275 -17.90 -3.93 4.40
CA VAL A 275 -17.56 -3.57 3.02
C VAL A 275 -17.98 -2.13 2.74
N PHE A 276 -17.24 -1.47 1.85
CA PHE A 276 -17.67 -0.22 1.26
C PHE A 276 -18.25 -0.45 -0.12
N VAL A 277 -19.40 0.16 -0.38
CA VAL A 277 -20.15 0.01 -1.62
C VAL A 277 -19.93 1.25 -2.48
N PHE A 278 -19.28 1.08 -3.64
CA PHE A 278 -19.01 2.12 -4.62
C PHE A 278 -20.07 2.12 -5.74
N GLU A 279 -20.23 3.23 -6.43
CA GLU A 279 -21.09 3.30 -7.63
C GLU A 279 -20.43 2.57 -8.80
N ASP A 280 -21.18 1.81 -9.57
CA ASP A 280 -20.65 0.97 -10.66
C ASP A 280 -19.78 1.76 -11.64
N ALA A 281 -20.13 3.04 -11.89
CA ALA A 281 -19.37 3.91 -12.78
C ALA A 281 -17.96 4.23 -12.29
N ASP A 282 -17.68 4.15 -10.96
CA ASP A 282 -16.37 4.49 -10.39
C ASP A 282 -15.29 3.46 -10.75
N TYR A 283 -15.68 2.21 -10.97
CA TYR A 283 -14.78 1.10 -11.31
C TYR A 283 -15.19 0.40 -12.62
N TYR A 284 -15.73 1.16 -13.57
CA TYR A 284 -15.94 0.71 -14.95
C TYR A 284 -14.76 1.09 -15.84
N PHE A 285 -14.19 0.12 -16.53
CA PHE A 285 -13.06 0.28 -17.46
C PHE A 285 -13.54 0.21 -18.91
N PRO A 286 -13.75 1.36 -19.57
CA PRO A 286 -14.37 1.41 -20.91
C PRO A 286 -13.55 0.68 -21.98
N VAL A 287 -12.21 0.76 -21.91
CA VAL A 287 -11.31 0.13 -22.88
C VAL A 287 -11.45 -1.38 -22.89
N ASN A 288 -11.63 -1.97 -21.70
CA ASN A 288 -11.77 -3.41 -21.52
C ASN A 288 -13.23 -3.88 -21.51
N HIS A 289 -14.20 -2.94 -21.57
CA HIS A 289 -15.63 -3.20 -21.35
C HIS A 289 -15.89 -4.01 -20.07
N TYR A 290 -15.16 -3.68 -19.01
CA TYR A 290 -15.16 -4.45 -17.77
C TYR A 290 -15.63 -3.62 -16.58
N GLN A 291 -16.56 -4.21 -15.82
CA GLN A 291 -17.04 -3.69 -14.54
C GLN A 291 -16.47 -4.52 -13.41
N VAL A 292 -15.63 -3.90 -12.55
CA VAL A 292 -15.18 -4.54 -11.32
C VAL A 292 -16.36 -4.71 -10.38
N GLN A 293 -16.65 -5.94 -9.99
CA GLN A 293 -17.76 -6.24 -9.07
C GLN A 293 -17.42 -6.00 -7.61
N GLY A 294 -16.15 -6.01 -7.28
CA GLY A 294 -15.65 -5.71 -5.94
C GLY A 294 -14.18 -6.01 -5.80
N VAL A 295 -13.62 -5.58 -4.69
CA VAL A 295 -12.21 -5.74 -4.32
C VAL A 295 -12.13 -6.41 -2.96
N LEU A 296 -11.38 -7.50 -2.92
CA LEU A 296 -11.04 -8.19 -1.69
C LEU A 296 -9.76 -7.55 -1.14
N GLY A 297 -9.93 -6.63 -0.20
CA GLY A 297 -8.86 -5.82 0.35
C GLY A 297 -8.19 -6.45 1.57
N TYR A 298 -7.25 -5.71 2.15
CA TYR A 298 -6.43 -6.13 3.28
C TYR A 298 -7.21 -6.79 4.43
N PRO A 299 -8.38 -6.28 4.88
CA PRO A 299 -9.09 -6.89 6.00
C PRO A 299 -9.51 -8.35 5.75
N ALA A 300 -9.97 -8.67 4.53
CA ALA A 300 -10.32 -10.04 4.18
C ALA A 300 -9.09 -10.87 3.80
N VAL A 301 -8.13 -10.27 3.09
CA VAL A 301 -6.92 -10.96 2.64
C VAL A 301 -6.01 -11.34 3.81
N SER A 302 -5.88 -10.48 4.82
CA SER A 302 -5.11 -10.79 6.05
C SER A 302 -5.68 -12.01 6.80
N ALA A 303 -6.99 -12.23 6.73
CA ALA A 303 -7.63 -13.42 7.29
C ALA A 303 -7.22 -14.74 6.60
N LEU A 304 -6.74 -14.66 5.35
CA LEU A 304 -6.15 -15.80 4.63
C LEU A 304 -4.80 -16.23 5.22
N GLY A 305 -4.19 -15.41 6.06
CA GLY A 305 -2.94 -15.68 6.76
C GLY A 305 -1.73 -15.61 5.84
N SER A 306 -1.48 -16.66 5.05
CA SER A 306 -0.41 -16.67 4.04
C SER A 306 -0.97 -17.11 2.69
N LEU A 307 -0.65 -16.34 1.65
CA LEU A 307 -1.01 -16.62 0.26
C LEU A 307 0.25 -16.81 -0.56
N THR A 308 0.43 -18.00 -1.13
CA THR A 308 1.45 -18.23 -2.14
C THR A 308 0.78 -18.31 -3.50
N ILE A 309 1.15 -17.44 -4.39
CA ILE A 309 0.62 -17.32 -5.75
C ILE A 309 1.71 -17.80 -6.71
N THR A 310 1.34 -18.70 -7.61
CA THR A 310 2.26 -19.28 -8.60
C THR A 310 1.87 -18.89 -10.01
N SER A 311 2.83 -18.91 -10.93
CA SER A 311 2.64 -18.50 -12.33
C SER A 311 1.58 -19.31 -13.10
N ASP A 312 1.19 -20.49 -12.59
CA ASP A 312 0.09 -21.32 -13.13
C ASP A 312 -1.30 -20.93 -12.59
N SER A 313 -1.40 -19.75 -11.98
CA SER A 313 -2.64 -19.21 -11.40
C SER A 313 -3.21 -20.06 -10.25
N THR A 314 -2.34 -20.77 -9.53
CA THR A 314 -2.72 -21.45 -8.29
C THR A 314 -2.41 -20.59 -7.09
N ILE A 315 -3.37 -20.44 -6.18
CA ILE A 315 -3.16 -19.81 -4.87
C ILE A 315 -3.22 -20.88 -3.79
N THR A 316 -2.13 -21.01 -3.03
CA THR A 316 -2.10 -21.81 -1.79
C THR A 316 -2.34 -20.89 -0.60
N VAL A 317 -3.38 -21.20 0.18
CA VAL A 317 -3.79 -20.43 1.35
C VAL A 317 -3.50 -21.21 2.62
N ARG A 318 -2.89 -20.55 3.61
CA ARG A 318 -2.70 -21.08 4.97
C ARG A 318 -3.33 -20.10 5.96
N PRO A 319 -4.61 -20.30 6.31
CA PRO A 319 -5.35 -19.39 7.18
C PRO A 319 -4.71 -19.28 8.57
N VAL A 320 -4.95 -18.16 9.23
CA VAL A 320 -4.54 -17.96 10.62
C VAL A 320 -5.37 -18.92 11.49
N LYS A 321 -4.76 -19.98 11.98
CA LYS A 321 -5.34 -20.79 13.04
C LYS A 321 -5.12 -20.04 14.35
N ARG A 322 -6.13 -19.26 14.80
CA ARG A 322 -6.19 -18.58 16.10
C ARG A 322 -4.78 -18.30 16.66
N LEU A 323 -4.31 -17.07 16.50
CA LEU A 323 -3.11 -16.47 17.10
C LEU A 323 -2.10 -17.44 17.78
N ASP A 324 -1.58 -18.42 17.08
CA ASP A 324 -0.34 -19.05 17.43
C ASP A 324 0.79 -18.16 16.93
N LEU A 325 1.04 -17.07 17.67
CA LEU A 325 2.23 -16.22 17.53
C LEU A 325 3.52 -17.00 17.77
N ASP A 326 3.41 -18.26 18.24
CA ASP A 326 4.51 -19.18 18.52
C ASP A 326 4.85 -20.15 17.37
N ALA A 327 4.17 -20.09 16.25
CA ALA A 327 4.51 -20.95 15.10
C ALA A 327 5.85 -20.51 14.47
N LYS A 328 6.94 -20.91 15.13
CA LYS A 328 8.33 -20.64 14.71
C LYS A 328 8.74 -21.34 13.41
N ASP A 329 7.95 -22.28 12.90
CA ASP A 329 8.41 -23.24 11.89
C ASP A 329 8.05 -22.91 10.43
N ASP A 330 7.30 -21.82 10.14
CA ASP A 330 6.87 -21.51 8.77
C ASP A 330 7.25 -20.07 8.36
N ARG A 331 8.23 -19.47 9.00
CA ARG A 331 8.69 -18.12 8.63
C ARG A 331 9.41 -18.20 7.30
N LEU A 332 9.02 -17.33 6.38
CA LEU A 332 9.85 -17.00 5.23
C LEU A 332 11.15 -16.38 5.76
N THR A 333 12.18 -17.21 6.00
CA THR A 333 13.45 -16.76 6.58
C THR A 333 14.25 -15.85 5.65
N THR A 334 13.74 -15.63 4.44
CA THR A 334 14.39 -14.87 3.36
C THR A 334 13.50 -13.83 2.71
N GLY A 335 12.32 -13.56 3.28
CA GLY A 335 11.38 -12.57 2.74
C GLY A 335 11.78 -11.15 3.08
N ALA A 336 11.29 -10.19 2.28
CA ALA A 336 11.29 -8.79 2.60
C ALA A 336 10.16 -8.49 3.60
N ARG A 337 10.41 -7.58 4.54
CA ARG A 337 9.37 -7.16 5.49
C ARG A 337 8.39 -6.21 4.82
N PHE A 338 7.13 -6.30 5.19
CA PHE A 338 6.19 -5.26 4.87
C PHE A 338 5.59 -4.62 6.13
N PHE A 339 5.09 -3.40 5.95
CA PHE A 339 4.60 -2.53 7.01
C PHE A 339 3.29 -1.89 6.57
N LEU A 340 2.48 -1.50 7.52
CA LEU A 340 1.29 -0.69 7.29
C LEU A 340 1.60 0.76 7.66
N ASP A 341 1.31 1.70 6.80
CA ASP A 341 1.41 3.13 7.10
C ASP A 341 0.20 3.87 6.54
N GLY A 342 -0.73 4.25 7.44
CA GLY A 342 -2.04 4.72 7.04
C GLY A 342 -2.76 3.68 6.17
N ASP A 343 -3.09 4.09 4.96
CA ASP A 343 -3.80 3.28 3.97
C ASP A 343 -2.85 2.50 3.03
N MET A 344 -1.54 2.51 3.29
CA MET A 344 -0.55 1.86 2.43
C MET A 344 0.01 0.58 3.03
N VAL A 345 0.25 -0.41 2.17
CA VAL A 345 1.10 -1.56 2.47
C VAL A 345 2.46 -1.34 1.82
N LEU A 346 3.46 -1.09 2.65
CA LEU A 346 4.83 -0.80 2.24
C LEU A 346 5.69 -2.04 2.36
N VAL A 347 6.42 -2.39 1.31
CA VAL A 347 7.42 -3.46 1.33
C VAL A 347 8.83 -2.89 1.34
N ALA A 348 9.66 -3.38 2.24
CA ALA A 348 11.06 -2.99 2.37
C ALA A 348 11.93 -3.85 1.44
N LEU A 349 12.27 -3.33 0.28
CA LEU A 349 13.12 -4.01 -0.71
C LEU A 349 14.54 -3.50 -0.66
N GLY A 350 15.50 -4.42 -0.75
CA GLY A 350 16.91 -4.06 -0.77
C GLY A 350 17.32 -3.46 -2.11
N LYS A 351 18.35 -2.61 -2.08
CA LYS A 351 19.03 -2.13 -3.28
C LYS A 351 19.96 -3.23 -3.80
N ALA A 352 19.82 -3.57 -5.07
CA ALA A 352 20.78 -4.45 -5.71
C ALA A 352 22.15 -3.76 -5.82
N ARG A 353 23.20 -4.53 -5.65
CA ARG A 353 24.57 -4.03 -5.68
C ARG A 353 25.13 -4.16 -7.08
N GLU A 354 26.11 -3.32 -7.36
CA GLU A 354 26.87 -3.39 -8.61
C GLU A 354 27.56 -4.76 -8.76
N PRO A 355 27.65 -5.30 -9.97
CA PRO A 355 28.38 -6.54 -10.23
C PRO A 355 29.83 -6.45 -9.72
N GLY A 356 30.25 -7.42 -8.92
CA GLY A 356 31.59 -7.46 -8.33
C GLY A 356 31.72 -6.86 -6.93
N ASP A 357 30.63 -6.35 -6.33
CA ASP A 357 30.60 -6.03 -4.90
C ASP A 357 30.78 -7.34 -4.08
N PRO A 358 31.68 -7.38 -3.06
CA PRO A 358 31.88 -8.57 -2.22
C PRO A 358 30.63 -9.10 -1.52
N LEU A 359 29.56 -8.31 -1.48
CA LEU A 359 28.27 -8.63 -0.89
C LEU A 359 27.16 -8.76 -1.94
N GLU A 360 27.53 -9.12 -3.19
CA GLU A 360 26.59 -9.36 -4.28
C GLU A 360 25.47 -10.32 -3.82
N GLY A 361 24.22 -9.91 -4.02
CA GLY A 361 23.03 -10.70 -3.62
C GLY A 361 22.52 -10.50 -2.19
N ALA A 362 23.12 -9.60 -1.39
CA ALA A 362 22.60 -9.25 -0.07
C ALA A 362 22.50 -7.73 0.11
N SER A 363 21.35 -7.23 0.54
CA SER A 363 21.26 -5.85 1.04
C SER A 363 21.85 -5.76 2.45
N HIS A 364 22.52 -4.66 2.78
CA HIS A 364 22.77 -4.37 4.20
C HIS A 364 21.45 -4.01 4.88
N PRO A 365 21.23 -4.51 6.09
CA PRO A 365 20.13 -4.00 6.90
C PRO A 365 20.23 -2.47 7.01
N GLY A 366 19.17 -1.77 6.58
CA GLY A 366 19.12 -0.30 6.52
C GLY A 366 19.35 0.30 5.14
N ASP A 367 19.69 -0.51 4.12
CA ASP A 367 19.73 -0.07 2.71
C ASP A 367 18.40 -0.30 1.99
N GLU A 368 17.41 -0.80 2.72
CA GLU A 368 16.08 -1.05 2.17
C GLU A 368 15.39 0.27 1.78
N ARG A 369 14.64 0.18 0.71
CA ARG A 369 13.78 1.23 0.19
C ARG A 369 12.32 0.78 0.26
N MET A 370 11.42 1.69 0.61
CA MET A 370 10.01 1.38 0.69
C MET A 370 9.35 1.51 -0.66
N TYR A 371 8.60 0.49 -1.02
CA TYR A 371 7.75 0.43 -2.20
C TYR A 371 6.33 0.15 -1.76
N VAL A 372 5.36 0.75 -2.43
CA VAL A 372 3.96 0.33 -2.28
C VAL A 372 3.78 -0.97 -3.04
N MET A 373 3.19 -1.97 -2.40
CA MET A 373 2.78 -3.19 -3.06
C MET A 373 1.33 -3.00 -3.51
N ASP A 374 1.07 -2.98 -4.82
CA ASP A 374 -0.26 -2.75 -5.40
C ASP A 374 -0.60 -3.82 -6.43
N ALA A 375 -1.00 -5.00 -5.95
CA ALA A 375 -1.42 -6.11 -6.82
C ALA A 375 -2.77 -5.83 -7.53
N GLY A 376 -3.48 -4.78 -7.15
CA GLY A 376 -4.65 -4.23 -7.84
C GLY A 376 -4.28 -3.27 -8.99
N SER A 377 -3.00 -2.90 -9.13
CA SER A 377 -2.50 -2.09 -10.24
C SER A 377 -2.00 -2.95 -11.40
N GLN A 378 -2.31 -2.55 -12.62
CA GLN A 378 -1.86 -3.23 -13.83
C GLN A 378 -0.37 -3.05 -14.10
N GLN A 379 0.22 -1.94 -13.65
CA GLN A 379 1.58 -1.55 -14.02
C GLN A 379 2.40 -1.09 -12.82
N THR A 380 3.65 -1.51 -12.84
CA THR A 380 4.71 -1.03 -11.95
C THR A 380 5.28 0.29 -12.47
N TYR A 381 5.51 1.21 -11.56
CA TYR A 381 6.27 2.43 -11.86
C TYR A 381 7.13 2.86 -10.67
N LEU A 382 8.24 3.51 -10.98
CA LEU A 382 9.11 4.11 -9.98
C LEU A 382 8.82 5.61 -9.87
N THR A 383 8.93 6.15 -8.68
CA THR A 383 8.58 7.54 -8.39
C THR A 383 9.71 8.52 -8.71
N SER A 384 9.43 9.81 -8.61
CA SER A 384 10.43 10.87 -8.71
C SER A 384 11.55 10.74 -7.67
N ARG A 385 11.30 10.10 -6.53
CA ARG A 385 12.32 9.79 -5.51
C ARG A 385 13.37 8.83 -6.06
N TYR A 386 12.95 7.74 -6.71
CA TYR A 386 13.88 6.83 -7.39
C TYR A 386 14.67 7.57 -8.47
N TYR A 387 13.99 8.35 -9.31
CA TYR A 387 14.63 9.14 -10.35
C TYR A 387 15.71 10.08 -9.78
N GLY A 388 15.43 10.74 -8.65
CA GLY A 388 16.37 11.66 -8.00
C GLY A 388 17.71 11.00 -7.65
N GLU A 389 17.70 9.73 -7.24
CA GLU A 389 18.92 8.96 -6.94
C GLU A 389 19.60 8.39 -8.20
N HIS A 390 18.87 8.21 -9.32
CA HIS A 390 19.31 7.50 -10.52
C HIS A 390 19.25 8.36 -11.79
N ALA A 391 19.13 9.68 -11.68
CA ALA A 391 18.98 10.58 -12.84
C ALA A 391 20.11 10.43 -13.89
N GLY A 392 21.33 10.09 -13.45
CA GLY A 392 22.47 9.83 -14.32
C GLY A 392 22.24 8.69 -15.31
N ASP A 393 21.52 7.65 -14.90
CA ASP A 393 21.26 6.44 -15.69
C ASP A 393 20.37 6.74 -16.90
N PHE A 394 19.54 7.77 -16.78
CA PHE A 394 18.56 8.19 -17.80
C PHE A 394 19.05 9.34 -18.69
N SER A 395 20.25 9.88 -18.46
CA SER A 395 20.77 11.08 -19.12
C SER A 395 20.83 11.01 -20.66
N LYS A 396 20.84 9.80 -21.23
CA LYS A 396 20.89 9.55 -22.69
C LYS A 396 19.58 9.05 -23.26
N GLN A 397 18.56 8.85 -22.41
CA GLN A 397 17.27 8.34 -22.82
C GLN A 397 16.32 9.48 -23.22
N LYS A 398 15.33 9.16 -24.02
CA LYS A 398 14.26 10.08 -24.39
C LYS A 398 13.17 10.05 -23.30
N LEU A 399 12.78 11.23 -22.86
CA LEU A 399 11.63 11.40 -21.97
C LEU A 399 10.34 11.15 -22.77
N GLU A 400 9.46 10.32 -22.24
CA GLU A 400 8.16 9.99 -22.84
C GLU A 400 7.03 10.33 -21.85
N MET A 401 5.78 10.30 -22.36
CA MET A 401 4.61 10.54 -21.51
C MET A 401 3.95 9.21 -21.17
N PHE A 402 3.86 8.91 -19.90
CA PHE A 402 3.28 7.70 -19.35
C PHE A 402 1.94 8.00 -18.69
N THR A 403 0.92 7.16 -18.95
CA THR A 403 -0.38 7.23 -18.28
C THR A 403 -0.50 6.10 -17.28
N ILE A 404 -0.57 6.45 -16.00
CA ILE A 404 -0.80 5.46 -14.94
C ILE A 404 -2.22 4.90 -15.12
N PRO A 405 -2.36 3.57 -15.33
CA PRO A 405 -3.67 2.96 -15.48
C PRO A 405 -4.48 3.03 -14.19
N GLY A 406 -5.77 3.22 -14.33
CA GLY A 406 -6.68 3.22 -13.19
C GLY A 406 -8.11 3.54 -13.61
N PRO A 407 -9.08 3.36 -12.73
CA PRO A 407 -10.48 3.65 -13.02
C PRO A 407 -10.72 5.15 -13.31
N LEU A 408 -9.84 5.98 -12.76
CA LEU A 408 -9.91 7.43 -12.93
C LEU A 408 -8.56 7.88 -13.52
N ASN A 409 -8.47 7.91 -14.84
CA ASN A 409 -7.25 8.25 -15.57
C ASN A 409 -6.59 9.52 -15.05
N LEU A 410 -5.33 9.41 -14.61
CA LEU A 410 -4.48 10.56 -14.34
C LEU A 410 -4.01 11.18 -15.66
N PRO A 411 -3.69 12.49 -15.66
CA PRO A 411 -2.99 13.10 -16.79
C PRO A 411 -1.67 12.34 -17.04
N PRO A 412 -1.23 12.21 -18.32
CA PRO A 412 0.05 11.60 -18.62
C PRO A 412 1.19 12.30 -17.88
N GLN A 413 2.12 11.51 -17.33
CA GLN A 413 3.26 11.96 -16.56
C GLN A 413 4.55 11.79 -17.38
N PRO A 414 5.54 12.71 -17.27
CA PRO A 414 6.84 12.53 -17.92
C PRO A 414 7.61 11.41 -17.24
N ALA A 415 8.04 10.42 -18.03
CA ALA A 415 8.72 9.22 -17.54
C ALA A 415 9.85 8.78 -18.48
N TYR A 416 10.80 8.04 -17.92
CA TYR A 416 11.77 7.24 -18.66
C TYR A 416 11.40 5.77 -18.55
N LEU A 417 11.80 4.96 -19.52
CA LEU A 417 11.65 3.51 -19.46
C LEU A 417 12.93 2.85 -18.98
N ALA A 418 12.94 2.24 -17.81
CA ALA A 418 14.02 1.37 -17.37
C ALA A 418 13.83 -0.04 -17.96
N GLU A 419 14.80 -0.51 -18.77
CA GLU A 419 14.72 -1.85 -19.37
C GLU A 419 14.75 -2.94 -18.31
N THR A 420 15.50 -2.73 -17.24
CA THR A 420 15.65 -3.68 -16.13
C THR A 420 15.95 -2.93 -14.84
N VAL A 421 15.18 -3.25 -13.80
CA VAL A 421 15.40 -2.75 -12.44
C VAL A 421 15.65 -3.95 -11.52
N PRO A 422 16.87 -4.10 -10.99
CA PRO A 422 17.15 -5.13 -10.02
C PRO A 422 16.64 -4.71 -8.64
N ILE A 423 15.87 -5.58 -7.98
CA ILE A 423 15.38 -5.40 -6.61
C ILE A 423 15.70 -6.62 -5.76
N VAL A 424 15.98 -6.42 -4.48
CA VAL A 424 16.32 -7.50 -3.56
C VAL A 424 15.16 -7.75 -2.61
N VAL A 425 14.58 -8.94 -2.71
CA VAL A 425 13.53 -9.44 -1.81
C VAL A 425 14.17 -10.37 -0.78
N GLY A 426 14.42 -9.87 0.42
CA GLY A 426 15.18 -10.60 1.43
C GLY A 426 16.60 -10.90 1.00
N LYS A 427 16.88 -12.13 0.54
CA LYS A 427 18.19 -12.55 0.02
C LYS A 427 18.18 -12.89 -1.48
N THR A 428 17.05 -12.66 -2.14
CA THR A 428 16.88 -13.02 -3.55
C THR A 428 16.84 -11.75 -4.38
N THR A 429 17.73 -11.64 -5.38
CA THR A 429 17.64 -10.58 -6.37
C THR A 429 16.67 -11.02 -7.47
N VAL A 430 15.71 -10.20 -7.78
CA VAL A 430 14.80 -10.35 -8.91
C VAL A 430 14.97 -9.17 -9.87
N HIS A 431 14.75 -9.41 -11.15
CA HIS A 431 14.86 -8.40 -12.18
C HIS A 431 13.48 -8.09 -12.73
N VAL A 432 13.03 -6.86 -12.53
CA VAL A 432 11.76 -6.37 -13.10
C VAL A 432 12.08 -5.61 -14.39
N HIS A 433 11.40 -5.96 -15.46
CA HIS A 433 11.68 -5.42 -16.78
C HIS A 433 10.62 -4.42 -17.23
N TYR A 434 11.04 -3.44 -18.02
CA TYR A 434 10.19 -2.45 -18.67
C TYR A 434 9.38 -1.60 -17.69
N VAL A 435 10.09 -1.01 -16.74
CA VAL A 435 9.50 -0.21 -15.65
C VAL A 435 9.56 1.28 -15.97
N GLU A 436 8.42 1.95 -15.86
CA GLU A 436 8.35 3.41 -16.02
C GLU A 436 8.93 4.13 -14.81
N VAL A 437 9.74 5.14 -15.04
CA VAL A 437 10.41 5.95 -14.02
C VAL A 437 9.93 7.39 -14.13
N LEU A 438 9.05 7.79 -13.22
CA LEU A 438 8.45 9.13 -13.21
C LEU A 438 9.47 10.17 -12.79
N THR A 439 9.49 11.32 -13.48
CA THR A 439 10.42 12.40 -13.17
C THR A 439 9.83 13.48 -12.28
N GLN A 440 8.53 13.40 -12.01
CA GLN A 440 7.78 14.37 -11.21
C GLN A 440 6.84 13.64 -10.22
N PRO A 441 6.48 14.26 -9.09
CA PRO A 441 5.46 13.75 -8.17
C PRO A 441 4.11 13.48 -8.84
N VAL A 442 3.40 12.44 -8.40
CA VAL A 442 2.13 12.00 -9.01
C VAL A 442 0.92 12.71 -8.42
N GLY A 443 1.09 13.51 -7.39
CA GLY A 443 0.02 14.31 -6.79
C GLY A 443 -0.62 13.73 -5.52
N ALA A 444 -0.29 12.51 -5.13
CA ALA A 444 -0.56 12.02 -3.77
C ALA A 444 0.72 12.15 -2.96
N ALA A 445 0.74 13.02 -1.95
CA ALA A 445 1.95 13.30 -1.15
C ALA A 445 2.59 12.01 -0.58
N ALA A 446 1.76 11.04 -0.19
CA ALA A 446 2.21 9.75 0.32
C ALA A 446 3.07 8.94 -0.68
N LEU A 447 2.89 9.14 -2.00
CA LEU A 447 3.69 8.47 -3.03
C LEU A 447 5.05 9.13 -3.26
N ASP A 448 5.24 10.37 -2.83
CA ASP A 448 6.50 11.08 -3.02
C ASP A 448 7.61 10.55 -2.09
N ASP A 449 7.21 9.89 -0.99
CA ASP A 449 8.12 9.35 0.03
C ASP A 449 8.53 7.89 -0.22
N VAL A 450 7.98 7.23 -1.23
CA VAL A 450 8.30 5.86 -1.62
C VAL A 450 9.06 5.79 -2.94
N TYR A 451 9.76 4.68 -3.17
CA TYR A 451 10.60 4.50 -4.37
C TYR A 451 9.82 4.03 -5.60
N GLY A 452 8.65 3.46 -5.40
CA GLY A 452 7.80 2.98 -6.49
C GLY A 452 6.56 2.28 -6.01
N VAL A 453 5.73 1.93 -6.99
CA VAL A 453 4.54 1.10 -6.84
C VAL A 453 4.77 -0.17 -7.65
N LEU A 454 4.69 -1.34 -7.01
CA LEU A 454 4.84 -2.64 -7.65
C LEU A 454 3.47 -3.19 -8.02
N GLY A 455 3.19 -3.20 -9.30
CA GLY A 455 1.95 -3.72 -9.87
C GLY A 455 2.01 -5.22 -10.19
N ILE A 456 0.93 -5.72 -10.74
CA ILE A 456 0.81 -7.14 -11.11
C ILE A 456 1.79 -7.54 -12.22
N ASP A 457 2.18 -6.63 -13.10
CA ASP A 457 3.15 -6.87 -14.17
C ASP A 457 4.54 -7.25 -13.64
N ALA A 458 4.97 -6.66 -12.51
CA ALA A 458 6.20 -7.08 -11.83
C ALA A 458 6.02 -8.44 -11.14
N LEU A 459 4.88 -8.66 -10.49
CA LEU A 459 4.59 -9.92 -9.81
C LEU A 459 4.45 -11.10 -10.78
N ASP A 460 3.91 -10.86 -11.97
CA ASP A 460 3.76 -11.86 -13.05
C ASP A 460 5.08 -12.33 -13.64
N GLN A 461 6.16 -11.57 -13.46
CA GLN A 461 7.51 -11.98 -13.87
C GLN A 461 8.15 -12.99 -12.90
N LEU A 462 7.51 -13.22 -11.74
CA LEU A 462 7.98 -14.14 -10.72
C LEU A 462 7.36 -15.54 -10.90
N SER A 463 8.16 -16.60 -10.70
CA SER A 463 7.65 -17.97 -10.76
C SER A 463 6.68 -18.28 -9.62
N ALA A 464 6.88 -17.70 -8.45
CA ALA A 464 5.97 -17.69 -7.32
C ALA A 464 6.33 -16.57 -6.34
N TYR A 465 5.31 -16.03 -5.68
CA TYR A 465 5.48 -15.07 -4.59
C TYR A 465 4.49 -15.34 -3.46
N THR A 466 4.83 -14.87 -2.27
CA THR A 466 4.06 -15.13 -1.04
C THR A 466 3.85 -13.83 -0.27
N PHE A 467 2.60 -13.55 0.09
CA PHE A 467 2.25 -12.61 1.15
C PHE A 467 1.99 -13.39 2.43
N ASP A 468 2.77 -13.17 3.47
CA ASP A 468 2.54 -13.75 4.80
C ASP A 468 2.17 -12.66 5.80
N TYR A 469 0.88 -12.50 6.04
CA TYR A 469 0.33 -11.51 6.98
C TYR A 469 0.54 -11.91 8.45
N ARG A 470 0.86 -13.18 8.72
CA ARG A 470 1.15 -13.64 10.09
C ARG A 470 2.51 -13.13 10.58
N THR A 471 3.45 -13.03 9.65
CA THR A 471 4.82 -12.60 9.92
C THR A 471 5.17 -11.25 9.29
N MET A 472 4.22 -10.64 8.56
CA MET A 472 4.40 -9.41 7.80
C MET A 472 5.62 -9.50 6.87
N GLN A 473 5.63 -10.54 6.01
CA GLN A 473 6.72 -10.80 5.06
C GLN A 473 6.21 -11.04 3.65
N PHE A 474 6.93 -10.49 2.70
CA PHE A 474 6.79 -10.77 1.27
C PHE A 474 7.98 -11.62 0.83
N GLY A 475 7.72 -12.75 0.22
CA GLY A 475 8.73 -13.67 -0.27
C GLY A 475 8.57 -13.99 -1.73
N VAL A 476 9.68 -14.31 -2.38
CA VAL A 476 9.72 -14.80 -3.77
C VAL A 476 10.42 -16.15 -3.82
N LYS A 477 10.02 -16.97 -4.76
CA LYS A 477 10.75 -18.20 -5.03
C LYS A 477 11.97 -17.84 -5.88
N PRO A 478 13.19 -18.24 -5.51
CA PRO A 478 14.36 -18.13 -6.37
C PRO A 478 14.10 -18.84 -7.71
N GLU A 479 14.59 -18.24 -8.79
CA GLU A 479 14.59 -18.87 -10.12
C GLU A 479 15.40 -20.16 -10.17
#